data_4eccbc2d258dc1fa3c930606c9bf1e2b
#
_entry.id   4eccbc2d258dc1fa3c930606c9bf1e2b
#
_cell.length_a   1.000
_cell.length_b   1.000
_cell.length_c   1.000
_cell.angle_alpha   90.00
_cell.angle_beta   90.00
_cell.angle_gamma   90.00
#
_symmetry.space_group_name_H-M   'P 1'
#
loop_
_entity.id
_entity.type
_entity.pdbx_description
1 polymer ?
#
loop_
_entity_poly.entity_id
_entity_poly.type
_entity_poly.pdbx_seq_one_letter_code
_entity_poly.pdbx_strand_id
1 'polypeptide(L)'
;MKTVLSSSLLAAALLAVPAFAADRPPVAKPAPRPAPGPVADALQSALGELQLAQDPRLPLPAQLDGFASVRYTPETAAKLRTVFGNEQPFTVERQQAKAGRLAYRLALQPLHYTGQDNSRVDWDAALLDLDMDKAGKTVGFKGHWNTLAAEDPNLRLSAEGITVSGQQSRSRDKLWFGNGKVRIASVRGVAKPGASVVTMEDVRVGWRSVEHPKSIDMLFQQRIGAISAAGEKVEDIRFDMRFVNVDRASMATLQEAGERRREQLKTMTPEQQLAAMKPLFLDFGKAAIARGSALEIDEISARFHGNKASIRGRVGLLGAVEADLQDMNTLLKKIVARFEVRVPVAMVRDIAGIVAARQSQQPSFGQTMTDVIVGKLVGGGFARVENDVLVSTLEVKDGKLTANGKEIGLPKLTPAGTAPVSTQRSDLPPTALRGRRIEDSCTLPDFPDEVLSQDKPLNADFAWRVDEQGKMENVRVTTPSGYPGWDQSMIGALGQCRYIPALQDGKPIGLQVDWSVARSAGGPRSPVPSP
;
A
#
# COMPACT_ATOMS: atom_id res chain seq x y z
N MET A 1 3.06 7.19 -21.61
CA MET A 1 3.72 8.45 -21.30
C MET A 1 2.82 9.47 -20.59
N LYS A 2 1.51 9.57 -20.90
CA LYS A 2 0.58 10.42 -20.13
C LYS A 2 0.54 10.06 -18.64
N THR A 3 0.59 8.78 -18.29
CA THR A 3 0.73 8.31 -16.91
C THR A 3 2.12 8.58 -16.32
N VAL A 4 3.16 8.70 -17.13
CA VAL A 4 4.54 8.91 -16.67
C VAL A 4 4.86 10.39 -16.47
N LEU A 5 4.35 11.28 -17.33
CA LEU A 5 4.58 12.74 -17.20
C LEU A 5 3.64 13.41 -16.19
N SER A 6 2.39 12.94 -16.06
CA SER A 6 1.42 13.55 -15.15
C SER A 6 1.37 12.93 -13.74
N SER A 7 1.88 11.70 -13.56
CA SER A 7 1.80 11.00 -12.28
C SER A 7 3.17 10.66 -11.68
N SER A 8 4.24 10.63 -12.47
CA SER A 8 5.49 10.00 -12.02
C SER A 8 6.48 10.96 -11.36
N LEU A 9 6.55 12.23 -11.75
CA LEU A 9 7.50 13.15 -11.13
C LEU A 9 7.00 13.74 -9.80
N LEU A 10 5.71 14.11 -9.72
CA LEU A 10 5.12 14.56 -8.45
C LEU A 10 4.57 13.41 -7.61
N ALA A 11 3.97 12.38 -8.23
CA ALA A 11 3.43 11.23 -7.51
C ALA A 11 4.52 10.30 -6.98
N ALA A 12 5.68 10.16 -7.65
CA ALA A 12 6.80 9.38 -7.11
C ALA A 12 7.42 10.05 -5.88
N ALA A 13 7.42 11.39 -5.80
CA ALA A 13 7.88 12.12 -4.63
C ALA A 13 6.84 12.14 -3.48
N LEU A 14 5.53 12.07 -3.79
CA LEU A 14 4.44 12.11 -2.82
C LEU A 14 3.91 10.72 -2.42
N LEU A 15 4.10 9.68 -3.24
CA LEU A 15 3.64 8.31 -3.00
C LEU A 15 4.72 7.39 -2.41
N ALA A 16 5.95 7.87 -2.22
CA ALA A 16 7.03 7.10 -1.60
C ALA A 16 6.98 7.08 -0.07
N VAL A 17 5.85 7.45 0.56
CA VAL A 17 5.64 7.24 1.99
C VAL A 17 4.78 5.98 2.14
N PRO A 18 5.36 4.78 2.24
CA PRO A 18 4.62 3.64 2.74
C PRO A 18 4.26 3.98 4.18
N ALA A 19 3.00 3.76 4.52
CA ALA A 19 2.50 3.82 5.88
C ALA A 19 3.22 2.78 6.77
N PHE A 20 4.44 3.09 7.21
CA PHE A 20 5.05 2.48 8.37
C PHE A 20 4.58 3.26 9.61
N ALA A 21 3.30 3.13 9.91
CA ALA A 21 2.77 3.41 11.22
C ALA A 21 2.41 2.05 11.84
N ALA A 22 3.40 1.37 12.37
CA ALA A 22 3.17 0.52 13.51
C ALA A 22 2.68 1.45 14.63
N ASP A 23 1.51 1.13 15.21
CA ASP A 23 0.75 1.89 16.20
C ASP A 23 -0.10 3.04 15.65
N ARG A 24 -1.12 2.70 14.85
CA ARG A 24 -2.31 3.55 14.76
C ARG A 24 -3.32 3.10 15.81
N PRO A 25 -3.80 4.02 16.66
CA PRO A 25 -5.05 3.79 17.38
C PRO A 25 -6.18 3.51 16.38
N PRO A 26 -7.26 2.79 16.78
CA PRO A 26 -8.35 2.40 15.89
C PRO A 26 -8.87 3.61 15.14
N VAL A 27 -9.02 3.42 13.83
CA VAL A 27 -9.42 4.45 12.87
C VAL A 27 -10.79 5.01 13.31
N ALA A 28 -10.76 6.21 13.90
CA ALA A 28 -11.90 7.09 13.85
C ALA A 28 -12.35 7.18 12.36
N LYS A 29 -13.67 7.34 12.10
CA LYS A 29 -14.18 7.68 10.76
C LYS A 29 -13.12 8.51 10.05
N PRO A 30 -12.70 8.17 8.80
CA PRO A 30 -11.68 8.94 8.14
C PRO A 30 -12.09 10.40 8.23
N ALA A 31 -11.32 11.17 8.99
CA ALA A 31 -11.49 12.61 9.02
C ALA A 31 -11.48 13.07 7.57
N PRO A 32 -12.36 13.98 7.16
CA PRO A 32 -12.31 14.54 5.82
C PRO A 32 -10.83 14.85 5.54
N ARG A 33 -10.30 14.37 4.41
CA ARG A 33 -8.90 14.64 4.05
C ARG A 33 -8.66 16.12 4.27
N PRO A 34 -7.63 16.51 5.03
CA PRO A 34 -7.32 17.93 5.18
C PRO A 34 -7.22 18.54 3.78
N ALA A 35 -7.77 19.74 3.61
CA ALA A 35 -7.67 20.45 2.34
C ALA A 35 -6.19 20.49 1.92
N PRO A 36 -5.88 20.30 0.62
CA PRO A 36 -4.50 20.38 0.15
C PRO A 36 -3.92 21.73 0.56
N GLY A 37 -2.69 21.72 1.09
CA GLY A 37 -2.00 22.98 1.42
C GLY A 37 -1.83 23.88 0.18
N PRO A 38 -1.58 25.17 0.35
CA PRO A 38 -1.56 26.16 -0.75
C PRO A 38 -0.65 25.76 -1.92
N VAL A 39 0.51 25.16 -1.64
CA VAL A 39 1.45 24.67 -2.67
C VAL A 39 0.84 23.52 -3.47
N ALA A 40 0.23 22.54 -2.80
CA ALA A 40 -0.40 21.40 -3.44
C ALA A 40 -1.62 21.83 -4.28
N ASP A 41 -2.43 22.76 -3.78
CA ASP A 41 -3.59 23.32 -4.49
C ASP A 41 -3.17 24.08 -5.76
N ALA A 42 -2.16 24.96 -5.67
CA ALA A 42 -1.64 25.70 -6.81
C ALA A 42 -1.09 24.76 -7.89
N LEU A 43 -0.29 23.75 -7.51
CA LEU A 43 0.27 22.77 -8.43
C LEU A 43 -0.82 21.89 -9.05
N GLN A 44 -1.79 21.43 -8.27
CA GLN A 44 -2.90 20.61 -8.76
C GLN A 44 -3.77 21.38 -9.75
N SER A 45 -4.08 22.65 -9.47
CA SER A 45 -4.81 23.53 -10.39
C SER A 45 -4.05 23.72 -11.70
N ALA A 46 -2.76 24.09 -11.63
CA ALA A 46 -1.93 24.29 -12.81
C ALA A 46 -1.77 23.01 -13.67
N LEU A 47 -1.48 21.88 -13.04
CA LEU A 47 -1.37 20.59 -13.75
C LEU A 47 -2.72 20.16 -14.34
N GLY A 48 -3.82 20.45 -13.69
CA GLY A 48 -5.17 20.23 -14.21
C GLY A 48 -5.41 21.00 -15.51
N GLU A 49 -5.11 22.30 -15.52
CA GLU A 49 -5.26 23.14 -16.72
C GLU A 49 -4.30 22.75 -17.84
N LEU A 50 -3.03 22.45 -17.52
CA LEU A 50 -2.09 21.90 -18.50
C LEU A 50 -2.60 20.61 -19.13
N GLN A 51 -3.24 19.74 -18.36
CA GLN A 51 -3.83 18.50 -18.89
C GLN A 51 -5.05 18.76 -19.78
N LEU A 52 -5.88 19.76 -19.45
CA LEU A 52 -7.03 20.15 -20.28
C LEU A 52 -6.61 20.80 -21.59
N ALA A 53 -5.53 21.58 -21.57
CA ALA A 53 -4.98 22.22 -22.76
C ALA A 53 -4.35 21.24 -23.77
N GLN A 54 -4.11 19.95 -23.34
CA GLN A 54 -3.55 18.92 -24.23
C GLN A 54 -4.60 18.38 -25.20
N ASP A 55 -4.35 18.46 -26.50
CA ASP A 55 -5.05 17.64 -27.49
C ASP A 55 -4.31 16.30 -27.66
N PRO A 56 -4.89 15.19 -27.16
CA PRO A 56 -4.26 13.86 -27.26
C PRO A 56 -4.13 13.34 -28.69
N ARG A 57 -4.78 13.96 -29.66
CA ARG A 57 -4.72 13.61 -31.10
C ARG A 57 -3.45 14.15 -31.72
N LEU A 58 -2.89 15.24 -31.18
CA LEU A 58 -1.67 15.83 -31.71
C LEU A 58 -0.43 14.97 -31.42
N PRO A 59 0.60 14.99 -32.30
CA PRO A 59 1.89 14.40 -31.99
C PRO A 59 2.51 15.03 -30.74
N LEU A 60 3.33 14.26 -30.00
CA LEU A 60 3.95 14.74 -28.76
C LEU A 60 4.72 16.06 -28.90
N PRO A 61 5.50 16.31 -29.99
CA PRO A 61 6.15 17.61 -30.18
C PRO A 61 5.15 18.78 -30.19
N ALA A 62 4.04 18.64 -30.93
CA ALA A 62 3.02 19.69 -31.00
C ALA A 62 2.31 19.91 -29.63
N GLN A 63 2.14 18.85 -28.83
CA GLN A 63 1.64 18.99 -27.47
C GLN A 63 2.63 19.78 -26.58
N LEU A 64 3.94 19.52 -26.70
CA LEU A 64 4.97 20.24 -25.96
C LEU A 64 5.08 21.70 -26.38
N ASP A 65 5.02 21.98 -27.68
CA ASP A 65 4.98 23.35 -28.19
C ASP A 65 3.73 24.09 -27.70
N GLY A 66 2.59 23.39 -27.61
CA GLY A 66 1.35 23.91 -27.02
C GLY A 66 1.50 24.28 -25.55
N PHE A 67 2.22 23.50 -24.76
CA PHE A 67 2.47 23.81 -23.33
C PHE A 67 3.22 25.12 -23.13
N ALA A 68 4.18 25.44 -23.97
CA ALA A 68 4.92 26.70 -23.88
C ALA A 68 4.02 27.93 -24.00
N SER A 69 2.84 27.80 -24.63
CA SER A 69 1.88 28.88 -24.86
C SER A 69 0.68 28.90 -23.91
N VAL A 70 0.57 27.92 -22.99
CA VAL A 70 -0.56 27.86 -22.03
C VAL A 70 -0.59 29.11 -21.16
N ARG A 71 -1.78 29.71 -21.05
CA ARG A 71 -2.08 30.76 -20.07
C ARG A 71 -3.09 30.18 -19.09
N TYR A 72 -2.75 30.26 -17.81
CA TYR A 72 -3.62 29.77 -16.74
C TYR A 72 -4.82 30.70 -16.56
N THR A 73 -5.91 30.16 -16.04
CA THR A 73 -7.06 30.97 -15.62
C THR A 73 -6.62 31.99 -14.55
N PRO A 74 -7.32 33.12 -14.40
CA PRO A 74 -6.98 34.13 -13.39
C PRO A 74 -6.91 33.55 -11.97
N GLU A 75 -7.76 32.57 -11.64
CA GLU A 75 -7.75 31.88 -10.36
C GLU A 75 -6.46 31.07 -10.15
N THR A 76 -6.09 30.22 -11.09
CA THR A 76 -4.86 29.43 -11.02
C THR A 76 -3.62 30.30 -11.05
N ALA A 77 -3.61 31.35 -11.89
CA ALA A 77 -2.53 32.33 -11.94
C ALA A 77 -2.34 33.04 -10.59
N ALA A 78 -3.42 33.42 -9.89
CA ALA A 78 -3.35 34.01 -8.56
C ALA A 78 -2.76 33.06 -7.52
N LYS A 79 -3.17 31.77 -7.53
CA LYS A 79 -2.60 30.74 -6.66
C LYS A 79 -1.10 30.56 -6.92
N LEU A 80 -0.70 30.46 -8.20
CA LEU A 80 0.70 30.32 -8.59
C LEU A 80 1.53 31.54 -8.17
N ARG A 81 1.02 32.76 -8.35
CA ARG A 81 1.69 33.99 -7.92
C ARG A 81 1.90 34.01 -6.39
N THR A 82 0.89 33.58 -5.64
CA THR A 82 0.97 33.52 -4.17
C THR A 82 2.06 32.55 -3.70
N VAL A 83 2.21 31.41 -4.37
CA VAL A 83 3.15 30.35 -3.97
C VAL A 83 4.53 30.57 -4.58
N PHE A 84 4.62 30.88 -5.88
CA PHE A 84 5.87 30.95 -6.64
C PHE A 84 6.38 32.37 -6.90
N GLY A 85 5.61 33.39 -6.56
CA GLY A 85 5.94 34.77 -6.91
C GLY A 85 5.70 35.11 -8.39
N ASN A 86 5.28 34.14 -9.22
CA ASN A 86 4.93 34.34 -10.62
C ASN A 86 3.83 33.36 -11.08
N GLU A 87 3.29 33.59 -12.27
CA GLU A 87 2.18 32.82 -12.84
C GLU A 87 2.62 31.62 -13.68
N GLN A 88 3.91 31.52 -14.04
CA GLN A 88 4.45 30.54 -14.96
C GLN A 88 5.65 29.79 -14.35
N PRO A 89 5.44 28.99 -13.28
CA PRO A 89 6.53 28.25 -12.65
C PRO A 89 7.02 27.07 -13.50
N PHE A 90 6.24 26.65 -14.50
CA PHE A 90 6.59 25.60 -15.44
C PHE A 90 7.02 26.21 -16.76
N THR A 91 8.18 25.80 -17.25
CA THR A 91 8.66 26.20 -18.58
C THR A 91 8.87 24.98 -19.47
N VAL A 92 8.63 25.17 -20.77
CA VAL A 92 8.92 24.20 -21.81
C VAL A 92 9.69 24.93 -22.90
N GLU A 93 10.93 24.55 -23.11
CA GLU A 93 11.83 25.19 -24.06
C GLU A 93 12.34 24.17 -25.07
N ARG A 94 12.30 24.56 -26.33
CA ARG A 94 12.92 23.78 -27.39
C ARG A 94 14.44 23.98 -27.35
N GLN A 95 15.18 22.89 -27.32
CA GLN A 95 16.64 22.90 -27.25
C GLN A 95 17.26 22.55 -28.61
N GLN A 96 18.54 22.88 -28.77
CA GLN A 96 19.30 22.41 -29.90
C GLN A 96 19.39 20.88 -29.90
N ALA A 97 19.08 20.25 -31.02
CA ALA A 97 19.02 18.82 -31.19
C ALA A 97 19.95 18.32 -32.30
N LYS A 98 20.31 17.04 -32.25
CA LYS A 98 21.00 16.35 -33.34
C LYS A 98 20.12 16.33 -34.59
N ALA A 99 20.73 16.24 -35.76
CA ALA A 99 20.00 16.18 -37.05
C ALA A 99 18.91 15.09 -37.02
N GLY A 100 17.71 15.46 -37.45
CA GLY A 100 16.55 14.54 -37.49
C GLY A 100 15.82 14.32 -36.17
N ARG A 101 16.26 14.91 -35.05
CA ARG A 101 15.62 14.81 -33.75
C ARG A 101 15.10 16.16 -33.25
N LEU A 102 14.28 16.12 -32.22
CA LEU A 102 13.78 17.27 -31.48
C LEU A 102 14.19 17.10 -30.01
N ALA A 103 14.61 18.18 -29.38
CA ALA A 103 14.93 18.20 -27.97
C ALA A 103 14.14 19.28 -27.25
N TYR A 104 13.66 18.96 -26.06
CA TYR A 104 12.93 19.87 -25.17
C TYR A 104 13.48 19.80 -23.77
N ARG A 105 13.47 20.93 -23.09
CA ARG A 105 13.70 21.03 -21.65
C ARG A 105 12.44 21.50 -20.97
N LEU A 106 11.95 20.71 -20.01
CA LEU A 106 10.89 21.08 -19.11
C LEU A 106 11.53 21.43 -17.76
N ALA A 107 11.13 22.53 -17.19
CA ALA A 107 11.63 22.96 -15.89
C ALA A 107 10.49 23.38 -14.97
N LEU A 108 10.60 23.04 -13.68
CA LEU A 108 9.85 23.62 -12.59
C LEU A 108 10.83 24.47 -11.80
N GLN A 109 10.49 25.75 -11.59
CA GLN A 109 11.37 26.66 -10.86
C GLN A 109 11.56 26.23 -9.39
N PRO A 110 12.67 26.65 -8.74
CA PRO A 110 12.85 26.42 -7.32
C PRO A 110 11.75 27.11 -6.50
N LEU A 111 11.47 26.55 -5.33
CA LEU A 111 10.48 27.08 -4.40
C LEU A 111 11.07 27.16 -3.00
N HIS A 112 10.79 28.29 -2.34
CA HIS A 112 10.95 28.50 -0.91
C HIS A 112 9.66 29.11 -0.37
N TYR A 113 8.78 28.27 0.18
CA TYR A 113 7.47 28.70 0.65
C TYR A 113 7.33 28.46 2.15
N THR A 114 6.82 29.48 2.86
CA THR A 114 6.45 29.37 4.28
C THR A 114 4.97 29.73 4.42
N GLY A 115 4.17 28.79 4.91
CA GLY A 115 2.75 28.98 5.19
C GLY A 115 2.49 29.78 6.47
N GLN A 116 1.26 30.25 6.64
CA GLN A 116 0.83 30.98 7.84
C GLN A 116 0.87 30.10 9.12
N ASP A 117 0.78 28.80 8.98
CA ASP A 117 0.89 27.78 10.02
C ASP A 117 2.34 27.36 10.32
N ASN A 118 3.34 28.10 9.82
CA ASN A 118 4.75 27.78 9.85
C ASN A 118 5.13 26.48 9.10
N SER A 119 4.25 25.92 8.29
CA SER A 119 4.65 24.88 7.34
C SER A 119 5.63 25.44 6.31
N ARG A 120 6.60 24.63 5.90
CA ARG A 120 7.60 25.00 4.90
C ARG A 120 7.65 23.99 3.79
N VAL A 121 7.81 24.46 2.56
CA VAL A 121 8.04 23.63 1.40
C VAL A 121 9.19 24.25 0.60
N ASP A 122 10.26 23.48 0.45
CA ASP A 122 11.47 23.91 -0.22
C ASP A 122 11.89 22.90 -1.27
N TRP A 123 12.28 23.34 -2.44
CA TRP A 123 12.93 22.51 -3.45
C TRP A 123 13.79 23.31 -4.42
N ASP A 124 14.80 22.64 -4.98
CA ASP A 124 15.60 23.16 -6.09
C ASP A 124 14.84 23.04 -7.42
N ALA A 125 15.36 23.66 -8.47
CA ALA A 125 14.80 23.52 -9.81
C ALA A 125 14.75 22.03 -10.23
N ALA A 126 13.57 21.57 -10.66
CA ALA A 126 13.43 20.27 -11.27
C ALA A 126 13.53 20.38 -12.80
N LEU A 127 14.38 19.58 -13.41
CA LEU A 127 14.64 19.60 -14.86
C LEU A 127 14.33 18.25 -15.48
N LEU A 128 13.74 18.27 -16.68
CA LEU A 128 13.48 17.09 -17.50
C LEU A 128 13.83 17.39 -18.96
N ASP A 129 14.89 16.78 -19.45
CA ASP A 129 15.29 16.83 -20.84
C ASP A 129 14.63 15.67 -21.62
N LEU A 130 14.04 16.00 -22.76
CA LEU A 130 13.43 15.06 -23.68
C LEU A 130 14.18 15.12 -25.01
N ASP A 131 14.45 13.94 -25.58
CA ASP A 131 15.01 13.77 -26.92
C ASP A 131 14.12 12.81 -27.70
N MET A 132 13.60 13.22 -28.85
CA MET A 132 12.60 12.44 -29.59
C MET A 132 12.77 12.55 -31.11
N ASP A 133 12.21 11.60 -31.84
CA ASP A 133 12.07 11.76 -33.30
C ASP A 133 11.03 12.83 -33.65
N LYS A 134 11.03 13.32 -34.90
CA LYS A 134 10.11 14.38 -35.35
C LYS A 134 8.63 14.03 -35.20
N ALA A 135 8.29 12.73 -35.19
CA ALA A 135 6.92 12.25 -35.00
C ALA A 135 6.55 12.03 -33.52
N GLY A 136 7.52 12.14 -32.60
CA GLY A 136 7.33 11.85 -31.16
C GLY A 136 7.03 10.38 -30.89
N LYS A 137 7.44 9.46 -31.77
CA LYS A 137 7.23 8.01 -31.61
C LYS A 137 8.31 7.35 -30.77
N THR A 138 9.53 7.89 -30.80
CA THR A 138 10.62 7.45 -29.94
C THR A 138 11.04 8.60 -29.05
N VAL A 139 11.10 8.36 -27.74
CA VAL A 139 11.38 9.40 -26.75
C VAL A 139 12.40 8.87 -25.75
N GLY A 140 13.55 9.54 -25.67
CA GLY A 140 14.45 9.44 -24.53
C GLY A 140 14.13 10.55 -23.55
N PHE A 141 14.31 10.27 -22.26
CA PHE A 141 14.12 11.27 -21.22
C PHE A 141 15.19 11.13 -20.14
N LYS A 142 15.62 12.26 -19.60
CA LYS A 142 16.55 12.34 -18.48
C LYS A 142 16.20 13.56 -17.64
N GLY A 143 15.98 13.36 -16.36
CA GLY A 143 15.66 14.45 -15.46
C GLY A 143 16.38 14.34 -14.13
N HIS A 144 16.43 15.44 -13.41
CA HIS A 144 16.97 15.50 -12.06
C HIS A 144 16.23 16.55 -11.22
N TRP A 145 16.17 16.29 -9.94
CA TRP A 145 15.67 17.15 -8.90
C TRP A 145 16.55 16.94 -7.67
N ASN A 146 17.38 17.91 -7.32
CA ASN A 146 18.42 17.70 -6.31
C ASN A 146 17.84 17.57 -4.91
N THR A 147 16.95 18.50 -4.51
CA THR A 147 16.38 18.51 -3.17
C THR A 147 14.89 18.82 -3.21
N LEU A 148 14.16 18.16 -2.32
CA LEU A 148 12.76 18.41 -2.02
C LEU A 148 12.56 18.23 -0.53
N ALA A 149 12.03 19.22 0.17
CA ALA A 149 11.69 19.15 1.58
C ALA A 149 10.31 19.73 1.85
N ALA A 150 9.60 19.11 2.78
CA ALA A 150 8.35 19.61 3.34
C ALA A 150 8.40 19.45 4.86
N GLU A 151 7.97 20.46 5.57
CA GLU A 151 8.00 20.52 7.03
C GLU A 151 6.72 21.13 7.55
N ASP A 152 6.12 20.49 8.55
CA ASP A 152 5.03 21.01 9.36
C ASP A 152 5.42 20.94 10.85
N PRO A 153 4.57 21.43 11.80
CA PRO A 153 4.87 21.34 13.23
C PRO A 153 5.17 19.94 13.76
N ASN A 154 4.68 18.88 13.11
CA ASN A 154 4.75 17.49 13.57
C ASN A 154 5.76 16.64 12.80
N LEU A 155 6.07 17.00 11.54
CA LEU A 155 6.84 16.15 10.64
C LEU A 155 7.71 16.98 9.71
N ARG A 156 8.93 16.52 9.49
CA ARG A 156 9.79 16.98 8.39
C ARG A 156 10.11 15.82 7.47
N LEU A 157 9.85 15.99 6.18
CA LEU A 157 10.21 15.04 5.12
C LEU A 157 11.21 15.71 4.18
N SER A 158 12.24 14.99 3.77
CA SER A 158 13.16 15.44 2.73
C SER A 158 13.54 14.29 1.81
N ALA A 159 13.78 14.61 0.54
CA ALA A 159 14.30 13.70 -0.47
C ALA A 159 15.43 14.38 -1.24
N GLU A 160 16.50 13.65 -1.53
CA GLU A 160 17.70 14.18 -2.18
C GLU A 160 18.13 13.29 -3.36
N GLY A 161 18.74 13.91 -4.36
CA GLY A 161 19.34 13.21 -5.49
C GLY A 161 18.33 12.43 -6.33
N ILE A 162 17.16 13.02 -6.61
CA ILE A 162 16.13 12.41 -7.44
C ILE A 162 16.58 12.50 -8.90
N THR A 163 16.65 11.35 -9.58
CA THR A 163 16.94 11.28 -11.01
C THR A 163 15.95 10.38 -11.70
N VAL A 164 15.59 10.71 -12.94
CA VAL A 164 14.75 9.89 -13.81
C VAL A 164 15.42 9.75 -15.16
N SER A 165 15.36 8.57 -15.77
CA SER A 165 15.83 8.37 -17.14
C SER A 165 15.15 7.17 -17.77
N GLY A 166 15.10 7.17 -19.10
CA GLY A 166 14.54 6.05 -19.84
C GLY A 166 14.43 6.33 -21.32
N GLN A 167 13.96 5.32 -22.01
CA GLN A 167 13.69 5.39 -23.45
C GLN A 167 12.42 4.60 -23.74
N GLN A 168 11.54 5.18 -24.53
CA GLN A 168 10.27 4.58 -24.92
C GLN A 168 10.02 4.76 -26.41
N SER A 169 9.33 3.81 -27.00
CA SER A 169 8.85 3.86 -28.38
C SER A 169 7.36 3.54 -28.43
N ARG A 170 6.64 4.21 -29.31
CA ARG A 170 5.20 4.03 -29.52
C ARG A 170 4.95 3.06 -30.64
N SER A 171 4.25 1.99 -30.37
CA SER A 171 3.85 0.99 -31.36
C SER A 171 2.71 1.48 -32.27
N ARG A 172 2.36 0.67 -33.26
CA ARG A 172 1.25 0.96 -34.21
C ARG A 172 -0.10 1.05 -33.51
N ASP A 173 -0.34 0.24 -32.51
CA ASP A 173 -1.54 0.22 -31.64
C ASP A 173 -1.47 1.23 -30.50
N LYS A 174 -0.59 2.23 -30.62
CA LYS A 174 -0.46 3.38 -29.73
C LYS A 174 0.05 3.06 -28.31
N LEU A 175 0.43 1.82 -28.03
CA LEU A 175 1.08 1.44 -26.78
C LEU A 175 2.52 1.95 -26.72
N TRP A 176 2.98 2.25 -25.51
CA TRP A 176 4.37 2.64 -25.28
C TRP A 176 5.17 1.48 -24.70
N PHE A 177 6.30 1.19 -25.35
CA PHE A 177 7.25 0.15 -24.94
C PHE A 177 8.61 0.75 -24.67
N GLY A 178 9.37 0.12 -23.80
CA GLY A 178 10.72 0.53 -23.48
C GLY A 178 11.03 0.35 -22.00
N ASN A 179 11.87 1.22 -21.50
CA ASN A 179 12.32 1.16 -20.13
C ASN A 179 12.34 2.55 -19.49
N GLY A 180 12.38 2.56 -18.18
CA GLY A 180 12.62 3.75 -17.39
C GLY A 180 13.10 3.37 -16.00
N LYS A 181 13.76 4.30 -15.36
CA LYS A 181 14.22 4.18 -13.98
C LYS A 181 14.13 5.52 -13.26
N VAL A 182 13.76 5.46 -12.01
CA VAL A 182 13.84 6.54 -11.03
C VAL A 182 14.83 6.13 -9.97
N ARG A 183 15.67 7.05 -9.52
CA ARG A 183 16.52 6.88 -8.35
C ARG A 183 16.35 8.06 -7.43
N ILE A 184 16.27 7.80 -6.12
CA ILE A 184 16.31 8.80 -5.06
C ILE A 184 17.48 8.40 -4.16
N ALA A 185 18.46 9.29 -3.99
CA ALA A 185 19.65 8.96 -3.22
C ALA A 185 19.32 8.77 -1.74
N SER A 186 18.51 9.67 -1.17
CA SER A 186 18.05 9.55 0.21
C SER A 186 16.63 10.10 0.37
N VAL A 187 15.88 9.50 1.30
CA VAL A 187 14.61 10.04 1.84
C VAL A 187 14.73 10.01 3.35
N ARG A 188 14.42 11.13 4.01
CA ARG A 188 14.47 11.24 5.47
C ARG A 188 13.16 11.80 6.01
N GLY A 189 12.58 11.11 6.98
CA GLY A 189 11.45 11.54 7.78
C GLY A 189 11.85 11.75 9.22
N VAL A 190 11.48 12.89 9.81
CA VAL A 190 11.74 13.23 11.22
C VAL A 190 10.44 13.65 11.87
N ALA A 191 9.93 12.84 12.79
CA ALA A 191 8.77 13.20 13.61
C ALA A 191 9.16 14.21 14.71
N LYS A 192 8.27 15.15 15.02
CA LYS A 192 8.46 16.19 16.06
C LYS A 192 7.40 16.02 17.18
N PRO A 193 7.70 16.39 18.45
CA PRO A 193 8.98 16.78 19.00
C PRO A 193 9.89 15.56 19.21
N GLY A 194 10.92 15.58 18.47
CA GLY A 194 12.19 14.94 18.60
C GLY A 194 12.27 13.52 18.97
N ALA A 195 12.02 12.55 18.10
CA ALA A 195 12.81 11.36 18.31
C ALA A 195 12.79 10.31 17.18
N SER A 196 11.70 10.15 16.45
CA SER A 196 11.71 9.09 15.43
C SER A 196 12.23 9.61 14.11
N VAL A 197 13.42 9.13 13.73
CA VAL A 197 14.02 9.38 12.42
C VAL A 197 13.91 8.10 11.62
N VAL A 198 13.34 8.20 10.43
CA VAL A 198 13.33 7.13 9.42
C VAL A 198 14.13 7.61 8.23
N THR A 199 15.09 6.81 7.77
CA THR A 199 15.85 7.08 6.56
C THR A 199 15.70 5.94 5.57
N MET A 200 15.59 6.26 4.29
CA MET A 200 15.72 5.31 3.18
C MET A 200 16.85 5.78 2.27
N GLU A 201 17.75 4.88 1.92
CA GLU A 201 18.92 5.16 1.10
C GLU A 201 18.82 4.39 -0.21
N ASP A 202 19.23 5.04 -1.31
CA ASP A 202 19.36 4.45 -2.65
C ASP A 202 18.09 3.75 -3.12
N VAL A 203 16.96 4.47 -3.07
CA VAL A 203 15.68 3.99 -3.59
C VAL A 203 15.72 4.01 -5.12
N ARG A 204 15.50 2.87 -5.75
CA ARG A 204 15.47 2.69 -7.21
C ARG A 204 14.17 2.01 -7.62
N VAL A 205 13.50 2.59 -8.61
CA VAL A 205 12.33 1.98 -9.26
C VAL A 205 12.64 1.89 -10.75
N GLY A 206 12.53 0.70 -11.29
CA GLY A 206 12.74 0.45 -12.71
C GLY A 206 11.53 -0.25 -13.32
N TRP A 207 11.27 0.02 -14.57
CA TRP A 207 10.30 -0.72 -15.36
C TRP A 207 10.83 -0.97 -16.76
N ARG A 208 10.41 -2.08 -17.32
CA ARG A 208 10.70 -2.45 -18.71
C ARG A 208 9.48 -3.15 -19.29
N SER A 209 9.12 -2.80 -20.51
CA SER A 209 8.14 -3.54 -21.31
C SER A 209 8.81 -4.13 -22.53
N VAL A 210 8.52 -5.40 -22.80
CA VAL A 210 9.01 -6.13 -23.97
C VAL A 210 7.81 -6.48 -24.84
N GLU A 211 7.90 -6.06 -26.11
CA GLU A 211 6.87 -6.30 -27.09
C GLU A 211 7.07 -7.65 -27.76
N HIS A 212 6.00 -8.44 -27.81
CA HIS A 212 5.88 -9.65 -28.63
C HIS A 212 4.76 -9.46 -29.66
N PRO A 213 4.66 -10.30 -30.70
CA PRO A 213 3.65 -10.12 -31.75
C PRO A 213 2.20 -10.02 -31.23
N LYS A 214 1.87 -10.77 -30.17
CA LYS A 214 0.51 -10.86 -29.63
C LYS A 214 0.42 -10.60 -28.12
N SER A 215 1.55 -10.41 -27.44
CA SER A 215 1.60 -10.21 -25.99
C SER A 215 2.63 -9.16 -25.59
N ILE A 216 2.62 -8.82 -24.32
CA ILE A 216 3.54 -7.89 -23.68
C ILE A 216 4.02 -8.53 -22.40
N ASP A 217 5.32 -8.45 -22.15
CA ASP A 217 5.88 -8.70 -20.83
C ASP A 217 6.25 -7.37 -20.18
N MET A 218 5.88 -7.21 -18.90
CA MET A 218 6.17 -6.01 -18.13
C MET A 218 6.97 -6.41 -16.88
N LEU A 219 8.17 -5.87 -16.77
CA LEU A 219 9.06 -6.05 -15.63
C LEU A 219 9.00 -4.81 -14.75
N PHE A 220 8.82 -5.02 -13.44
CA PHE A 220 8.95 -4.01 -12.41
C PHE A 220 10.03 -4.41 -11.42
N GLN A 221 10.90 -3.47 -11.12
CA GLN A 221 11.99 -3.66 -10.18
C GLN A 221 11.99 -2.50 -9.19
N GLN A 222 11.91 -2.82 -7.91
CA GLN A 222 12.10 -1.83 -6.85
C GLN A 222 13.23 -2.31 -5.95
N ARG A 223 14.16 -1.42 -5.66
CA ARG A 223 15.29 -1.67 -4.78
C ARG A 223 15.44 -0.53 -3.81
N ILE A 224 15.70 -0.84 -2.55
CA ILE A 224 16.03 0.12 -1.51
C ILE A 224 17.32 -0.37 -0.87
N GLY A 225 18.38 0.45 -0.94
CA GLY A 225 19.69 0.09 -0.39
C GLY A 225 19.61 -0.17 1.09
N ALA A 226 18.97 0.74 1.84
CA ALA A 226 18.72 0.56 3.26
C ALA A 226 17.49 1.34 3.73
N ILE A 227 16.83 0.82 4.78
CA ILE A 227 15.87 1.53 5.62
C ILE A 227 16.39 1.48 7.05
N SER A 228 16.54 2.64 7.67
CA SER A 228 16.93 2.74 9.09
C SER A 228 15.82 3.41 9.89
N ALA A 229 15.43 2.81 11.00
CA ALA A 229 14.42 3.33 11.91
C ALA A 229 14.67 2.80 13.34
N ALA A 230 14.54 3.65 14.34
CA ALA A 230 14.64 3.27 15.76
C ALA A 230 15.91 2.46 16.12
N GLY A 231 17.05 2.79 15.49
CA GLY A 231 18.34 2.11 15.72
C GLY A 231 18.55 0.84 14.91
N GLU A 232 17.53 0.34 14.22
CA GLU A 232 17.61 -0.85 13.39
C GLU A 232 17.81 -0.50 11.91
N LYS A 233 18.44 -1.42 11.16
CA LYS A 233 18.70 -1.26 9.73
C LYS A 233 18.31 -2.52 8.95
N VAL A 234 17.45 -2.35 7.94
CA VAL A 234 17.13 -3.38 6.95
C VAL A 234 17.77 -2.97 5.63
N GLU A 235 18.49 -3.87 5.00
CA GLU A 235 19.31 -3.60 3.82
C GLU A 235 18.90 -4.44 2.62
N ASP A 236 19.34 -4.03 1.42
CA ASP A 236 19.21 -4.77 0.15
C ASP A 236 17.77 -5.27 -0.08
N ILE A 237 16.81 -4.36 0.11
CA ILE A 237 15.38 -4.67 -0.07
C ILE A 237 15.10 -4.69 -1.57
N ARG A 238 14.48 -5.77 -2.07
CA ARG A 238 14.15 -5.98 -3.48
C ARG A 238 12.73 -6.43 -3.68
N PHE A 239 12.11 -5.92 -4.73
CA PHE A 239 10.82 -6.36 -5.27
C PHE A 239 10.95 -6.43 -6.79
N ASP A 240 11.31 -7.60 -7.31
CA ASP A 240 11.45 -7.86 -8.74
C ASP A 240 10.28 -8.75 -9.20
N MET A 241 9.39 -8.19 -10.04
CA MET A 241 8.16 -8.85 -10.50
C MET A 241 7.99 -8.67 -12.00
N ARG A 242 7.38 -9.68 -12.65
CA ARG A 242 7.03 -9.66 -14.07
C ARG A 242 5.59 -10.06 -14.30
N PHE A 243 4.88 -9.28 -15.09
CA PHE A 243 3.65 -9.73 -15.73
C PHE A 243 4.04 -10.28 -17.10
N VAL A 244 3.75 -11.55 -17.33
CA VAL A 244 4.11 -12.23 -18.57
C VAL A 244 2.87 -12.60 -19.39
N ASN A 245 3.02 -12.62 -20.72
CA ASN A 245 1.95 -12.96 -21.66
C ASN A 245 0.69 -12.09 -21.55
N VAL A 246 0.81 -10.81 -21.20
CA VAL A 246 -0.33 -9.88 -21.18
C VAL A 246 -0.82 -9.66 -22.60
N ASP A 247 -2.11 -9.83 -22.85
CA ASP A 247 -2.66 -9.66 -24.21
C ASP A 247 -2.54 -8.21 -24.68
N ARG A 248 -1.88 -8.04 -25.83
CA ARG A 248 -1.55 -6.75 -26.40
C ARG A 248 -2.79 -5.96 -26.84
N ALA A 249 -3.74 -6.64 -27.50
CA ALA A 249 -4.95 -5.99 -28.01
C ALA A 249 -5.84 -5.50 -26.87
N SER A 250 -6.02 -6.32 -25.83
CA SER A 250 -6.80 -5.96 -24.64
C SER A 250 -6.16 -4.81 -23.86
N MET A 251 -4.82 -4.77 -23.78
CA MET A 251 -4.12 -3.63 -23.15
C MET A 251 -4.34 -2.34 -23.94
N ALA A 252 -4.30 -2.39 -25.28
CA ALA A 252 -4.56 -1.24 -26.13
C ALA A 252 -6.01 -0.74 -25.95
N THR A 253 -6.98 -1.67 -25.92
CA THR A 253 -8.40 -1.34 -25.69
C THR A 253 -8.60 -0.71 -24.30
N LEU A 254 -8.00 -1.27 -23.26
CA LEU A 254 -8.09 -0.73 -21.90
C LEU A 254 -7.51 0.69 -21.81
N GLN A 255 -6.34 0.92 -22.43
CA GLN A 255 -5.72 2.23 -22.49
C GLN A 255 -6.59 3.24 -23.22
N GLU A 256 -7.10 2.89 -24.41
CA GLU A 256 -7.95 3.77 -25.22
C GLU A 256 -9.27 4.09 -24.51
N ALA A 257 -9.90 3.11 -23.86
CA ALA A 257 -11.11 3.32 -23.08
C ALA A 257 -10.88 4.22 -21.87
N GLY A 258 -9.75 4.04 -21.17
CA GLY A 258 -9.33 4.92 -20.07
C GLY A 258 -9.11 6.37 -20.54
N GLU A 259 -8.50 6.54 -21.71
CA GLU A 259 -8.30 7.88 -22.31
C GLU A 259 -9.65 8.53 -22.69
N ARG A 260 -10.56 7.79 -23.31
CA ARG A 260 -11.89 8.30 -23.72
C ARG A 260 -12.78 8.67 -22.52
N ARG A 261 -12.73 7.90 -21.43
CA ARG A 261 -13.59 8.10 -20.26
C ARG A 261 -12.95 8.99 -19.18
N ARG A 262 -11.74 9.48 -19.41
CA ARG A 262 -10.95 10.19 -18.39
C ARG A 262 -11.71 11.31 -17.71
N GLU A 263 -12.41 12.15 -18.46
CA GLU A 263 -13.15 13.29 -17.91
C GLU A 263 -14.39 12.82 -17.13
N GLN A 264 -15.07 11.79 -17.60
CA GLN A 264 -16.20 11.20 -16.91
C GLN A 264 -15.78 10.54 -15.58
N LEU A 265 -14.64 9.83 -15.59
CA LEU A 265 -14.13 9.16 -14.40
C LEU A 265 -13.74 10.14 -13.27
N LYS A 266 -13.31 11.37 -13.59
CA LYS A 266 -12.96 12.37 -12.56
C LYS A 266 -14.14 12.81 -11.70
N THR A 267 -15.34 12.78 -12.23
CA THR A 267 -16.58 13.21 -11.55
C THR A 267 -17.31 12.06 -10.84
N MET A 268 -16.83 10.83 -11.00
CA MET A 268 -17.44 9.62 -10.44
C MET A 268 -16.84 9.26 -9.09
N THR A 269 -17.66 8.66 -8.21
CA THR A 269 -17.16 8.02 -6.98
C THR A 269 -16.30 6.79 -7.32
N PRO A 270 -15.44 6.30 -6.41
CA PRO A 270 -14.65 5.09 -6.63
C PRO A 270 -15.50 3.88 -7.06
N GLU A 271 -16.69 3.71 -6.48
CA GLU A 271 -17.64 2.63 -6.83
C GLU A 271 -18.17 2.79 -8.25
N GLN A 272 -18.53 4.02 -8.64
CA GLN A 272 -19.00 4.33 -9.99
C GLN A 272 -17.88 4.14 -11.02
N GLN A 273 -16.64 4.52 -10.69
CA GLN A 273 -15.45 4.29 -11.55
C GLN A 273 -15.25 2.79 -11.76
N LEU A 274 -15.30 2.00 -10.68
CA LEU A 274 -15.16 0.55 -10.75
C LEU A 274 -16.27 -0.08 -11.61
N ALA A 275 -17.53 0.31 -11.42
CA ALA A 275 -18.67 -0.15 -12.20
C ALA A 275 -18.51 0.20 -13.69
N ALA A 276 -18.10 1.42 -14.00
CA ALA A 276 -17.86 1.88 -15.37
C ALA A 276 -16.72 1.14 -16.09
N MET A 277 -15.71 0.70 -15.35
CA MET A 277 -14.55 -0.03 -15.88
C MET A 277 -14.73 -1.55 -15.88
N LYS A 278 -15.70 -2.08 -15.13
CA LYS A 278 -15.94 -3.52 -14.99
C LYS A 278 -16.00 -4.30 -16.31
N PRO A 279 -16.74 -3.86 -17.36
CA PRO A 279 -16.76 -4.58 -18.64
C PRO A 279 -15.37 -4.73 -19.27
N LEU A 280 -14.57 -3.66 -19.20
CA LEU A 280 -13.20 -3.66 -19.74
C LEU A 280 -12.28 -4.61 -18.98
N PHE A 281 -12.42 -4.66 -17.64
CA PHE A 281 -11.67 -5.61 -16.83
C PHE A 281 -12.09 -7.07 -17.10
N LEU A 282 -13.36 -7.31 -17.38
CA LEU A 282 -13.83 -8.64 -17.79
C LEU A 282 -13.22 -9.06 -19.13
N ASP A 283 -13.25 -8.17 -20.14
CA ASP A 283 -12.64 -8.46 -21.44
C ASP A 283 -11.12 -8.65 -21.34
N PHE A 284 -10.45 -7.85 -20.53
CA PHE A 284 -9.03 -8.05 -20.21
C PHE A 284 -8.79 -9.40 -19.51
N GLY A 285 -9.67 -9.79 -18.57
CA GLY A 285 -9.61 -11.08 -17.87
C GLY A 285 -9.78 -12.27 -18.83
N LYS A 286 -10.73 -12.20 -19.78
CA LYS A 286 -10.91 -13.21 -20.84
C LYS A 286 -9.64 -13.41 -21.65
N ALA A 287 -9.05 -12.30 -22.08
CA ALA A 287 -7.81 -12.34 -22.85
C ALA A 287 -6.63 -12.87 -22.02
N ALA A 288 -6.55 -12.50 -20.73
CA ALA A 288 -5.53 -13.01 -19.81
C ALA A 288 -5.64 -14.54 -19.64
N ILE A 289 -6.85 -15.07 -19.49
CA ILE A 289 -7.12 -16.51 -19.43
C ILE A 289 -6.67 -17.19 -20.73
N ALA A 290 -7.10 -16.68 -21.89
CA ALA A 290 -6.79 -17.23 -23.19
C ALA A 290 -5.29 -17.23 -23.51
N ARG A 291 -4.54 -16.26 -22.97
CA ARG A 291 -3.08 -16.12 -23.16
C ARG A 291 -2.25 -16.88 -22.12
N GLY A 292 -2.85 -17.33 -21.04
CA GLY A 292 -2.11 -17.87 -19.91
C GLY A 292 -1.23 -16.81 -19.24
N SER A 293 -1.76 -15.59 -19.10
CA SER A 293 -1.06 -14.50 -18.42
C SER A 293 -0.75 -14.89 -16.97
N ALA A 294 0.42 -14.49 -16.50
CA ALA A 294 0.86 -14.82 -15.14
C ALA A 294 1.64 -13.65 -14.52
N LEU A 295 1.65 -13.63 -13.19
CA LEU A 295 2.55 -12.81 -12.40
C LEU A 295 3.70 -13.72 -11.91
N GLU A 296 4.92 -13.35 -12.23
CA GLU A 296 6.14 -13.97 -11.72
C GLU A 296 6.80 -13.04 -10.70
N ILE A 297 7.10 -13.59 -9.54
CA ILE A 297 7.89 -12.93 -8.50
C ILE A 297 9.31 -13.48 -8.62
N ASP A 298 10.17 -12.74 -9.32
CA ASP A 298 11.55 -13.14 -9.51
C ASP A 298 12.31 -13.11 -8.18
N GLU A 299 12.08 -12.06 -7.38
CA GLU A 299 12.63 -11.95 -6.04
C GLU A 299 11.90 -10.86 -5.24
N ILE A 300 11.39 -11.23 -4.07
CA ILE A 300 11.13 -10.31 -2.97
C ILE A 300 12.10 -10.69 -1.87
N SER A 301 12.96 -9.77 -1.45
CA SER A 301 13.97 -10.07 -0.42
C SER A 301 14.33 -8.86 0.40
N ALA A 302 14.85 -9.12 1.60
CA ALA A 302 15.46 -8.12 2.46
C ALA A 302 16.59 -8.76 3.27
N ARG A 303 17.57 -7.96 3.65
CA ARG A 303 18.68 -8.36 4.52
C ARG A 303 18.54 -7.66 5.86
N PHE A 304 18.64 -8.43 6.93
CA PHE A 304 18.64 -7.91 8.30
C PHE A 304 19.76 -8.55 9.10
N HIS A 305 20.62 -7.75 9.72
CA HIS A 305 21.85 -8.18 10.42
C HIS A 305 22.69 -9.17 9.58
N GLY A 306 22.83 -8.88 8.28
CA GLY A 306 23.58 -9.74 7.36
C GLY A 306 22.81 -10.95 6.81
N ASN A 307 21.70 -11.33 7.41
CA ASN A 307 20.87 -12.47 7.02
C ASN A 307 19.86 -12.07 5.95
N LYS A 308 19.75 -12.84 4.85
CA LYS A 308 18.83 -12.56 3.74
C LYS A 308 17.63 -13.49 3.76
N ALA A 309 16.42 -12.92 3.91
CA ALA A 309 15.17 -13.62 3.63
C ALA A 309 14.73 -13.36 2.17
N SER A 310 14.05 -14.33 1.55
CA SER A 310 13.58 -14.19 0.18
C SER A 310 12.32 -15.00 -0.11
N ILE A 311 11.53 -14.46 -1.06
CA ILE A 311 10.36 -15.13 -1.64
C ILE A 311 10.51 -15.06 -3.15
N ARG A 312 10.25 -16.21 -3.83
CA ARG A 312 10.15 -16.32 -5.29
C ARG A 312 8.92 -17.11 -5.64
N GLY A 313 8.33 -16.87 -6.80
CA GLY A 313 7.16 -17.65 -7.15
C GLY A 313 6.45 -17.19 -8.41
N ARG A 314 5.33 -17.84 -8.66
CA ARG A 314 4.48 -17.56 -9.81
C ARG A 314 3.01 -17.72 -9.43
N VAL A 315 2.18 -16.82 -9.96
CA VAL A 315 0.72 -16.85 -9.84
C VAL A 315 0.12 -16.82 -11.23
N GLY A 316 -0.80 -17.73 -11.51
CA GLY A 316 -1.52 -17.80 -12.78
C GLY A 316 -2.90 -18.41 -12.59
N LEU A 317 -3.59 -18.61 -13.70
CA LEU A 317 -4.89 -19.29 -13.75
C LEU A 317 -4.75 -20.62 -14.48
N LEU A 318 -5.29 -21.69 -13.94
CA LEU A 318 -5.26 -23.03 -14.54
C LEU A 318 -6.67 -23.52 -14.81
N GLY A 319 -6.95 -23.86 -16.07
CA GLY A 319 -8.26 -24.37 -16.46
C GLY A 319 -9.40 -23.38 -16.25
N ALA A 320 -9.08 -22.08 -16.13
CA ALA A 320 -10.09 -21.03 -16.08
C ALA A 320 -10.71 -20.85 -17.46
N VAL A 321 -12.00 -20.60 -17.49
CA VAL A 321 -12.77 -20.27 -18.68
C VAL A 321 -13.48 -18.91 -18.50
N GLU A 322 -13.98 -18.36 -19.60
CA GLU A 322 -14.63 -17.05 -19.57
C GLU A 322 -15.79 -16.96 -18.57
N ALA A 323 -16.57 -18.05 -18.42
CA ALA A 323 -17.68 -18.11 -17.48
C ALA A 323 -17.25 -17.93 -16.02
N ASP A 324 -16.03 -18.35 -15.67
CA ASP A 324 -15.51 -18.24 -14.29
C ASP A 324 -15.31 -16.77 -13.86
N LEU A 325 -15.17 -15.84 -14.81
CA LEU A 325 -15.06 -14.40 -14.52
C LEU A 325 -16.34 -13.77 -13.95
N GLN A 326 -17.48 -14.45 -14.08
CA GLN A 326 -18.76 -13.99 -13.54
C GLN A 326 -18.92 -14.33 -12.05
N ASP A 327 -18.20 -15.33 -11.56
CA ASP A 327 -18.21 -15.75 -10.16
C ASP A 327 -16.78 -15.74 -9.59
N MET A 328 -16.54 -14.76 -8.72
CA MET A 328 -15.24 -14.60 -8.07
C MET A 328 -14.81 -15.83 -7.26
N ASN A 329 -15.76 -16.55 -6.65
CA ASN A 329 -15.44 -17.76 -5.88
C ASN A 329 -14.98 -18.89 -6.77
N THR A 330 -15.57 -19.03 -7.95
CA THR A 330 -15.13 -19.99 -8.96
C THR A 330 -13.77 -19.60 -9.52
N LEU A 331 -13.56 -18.32 -9.83
CA LEU A 331 -12.28 -17.83 -10.33
C LEU A 331 -11.15 -18.04 -9.31
N LEU A 332 -11.39 -17.80 -8.02
CA LEU A 332 -10.40 -18.02 -6.95
C LEU A 332 -9.95 -19.48 -6.89
N LYS A 333 -10.82 -20.45 -7.16
CA LYS A 333 -10.46 -21.87 -7.22
C LYS A 333 -9.57 -22.22 -8.41
N LYS A 334 -9.54 -21.38 -9.45
CA LYS A 334 -8.69 -21.55 -10.64
C LYS A 334 -7.32 -20.90 -10.49
N ILE A 335 -7.10 -20.14 -9.41
CA ILE A 335 -5.77 -19.59 -9.11
C ILE A 335 -4.83 -20.74 -8.77
N VAL A 336 -3.71 -20.78 -9.46
CA VAL A 336 -2.57 -21.62 -9.13
C VAL A 336 -1.39 -20.72 -8.81
N ALA A 337 -0.87 -20.88 -7.61
CA ALA A 337 0.32 -20.14 -7.18
C ALA A 337 1.31 -21.09 -6.52
N ARG A 338 2.59 -20.85 -6.74
CA ARG A 338 3.68 -21.54 -6.06
C ARG A 338 4.74 -20.54 -5.67
N PHE A 339 5.08 -20.54 -4.37
CA PHE A 339 6.11 -19.69 -3.81
C PHE A 339 7.13 -20.52 -3.04
N GLU A 340 8.38 -20.20 -3.20
CA GLU A 340 9.47 -20.66 -2.34
C GLU A 340 9.82 -19.51 -1.38
N VAL A 341 9.72 -19.79 -0.09
CA VAL A 341 10.04 -18.87 1.00
C VAL A 341 11.28 -19.38 1.72
N ARG A 342 12.28 -18.52 1.89
CA ARG A 342 13.53 -18.84 2.60
C ARG A 342 13.80 -17.78 3.65
N VAL A 343 13.89 -18.18 4.93
CA VAL A 343 14.14 -17.28 6.06
C VAL A 343 15.23 -17.87 6.94
N PRO A 344 16.39 -17.22 7.09
CA PRO A 344 17.43 -17.68 8.02
C PRO A 344 16.91 -17.73 9.46
N VAL A 345 17.22 -18.80 10.19
CA VAL A 345 16.85 -18.94 11.61
C VAL A 345 17.46 -17.81 12.44
N ALA A 346 18.68 -17.38 12.08
CA ALA A 346 19.33 -16.24 12.71
C ALA A 346 18.50 -14.94 12.60
N MET A 347 17.86 -14.68 11.44
CA MET A 347 16.97 -13.51 11.29
C MET A 347 15.74 -13.60 12.21
N VAL A 348 15.16 -14.79 12.36
CA VAL A 348 14.03 -15.00 13.30
C VAL A 348 14.47 -14.71 14.73
N ARG A 349 15.68 -15.16 15.10
CA ARG A 349 16.26 -14.92 16.43
C ARG A 349 16.51 -13.44 16.69
N ASP A 350 17.09 -12.73 15.73
CA ASP A 350 17.35 -11.30 15.84
C ASP A 350 16.05 -10.50 16.04
N ILE A 351 15.02 -10.79 15.23
CA ILE A 351 13.71 -10.14 15.35
C ILE A 351 13.06 -10.48 16.69
N ALA A 352 13.09 -11.74 17.13
CA ALA A 352 12.56 -12.16 18.43
C ALA A 352 13.29 -11.47 19.60
N GLY A 353 14.62 -11.30 19.48
CA GLY A 353 15.43 -10.58 20.47
C GLY A 353 15.04 -9.10 20.59
N ILE A 354 14.81 -8.42 19.44
CA ILE A 354 14.36 -7.02 19.43
C ILE A 354 12.97 -6.89 20.07
N VAL A 355 12.05 -7.79 19.72
CA VAL A 355 10.71 -7.80 20.32
C VAL A 355 10.78 -8.01 21.82
N ALA A 356 11.59 -8.97 22.29
CA ALA A 356 11.81 -9.22 23.71
C ALA A 356 12.39 -8.00 24.44
N ALA A 357 13.41 -7.36 23.86
CA ALA A 357 14.03 -6.17 24.43
C ALA A 357 13.05 -4.99 24.54
N ARG A 358 12.21 -4.77 23.52
CA ARG A 358 11.17 -3.71 23.55
C ARG A 358 10.08 -3.97 24.60
N GLN A 359 9.83 -5.23 24.93
CA GLN A 359 8.87 -5.64 25.98
C GLN A 359 9.53 -5.75 27.37
N SER A 360 10.77 -5.27 27.54
CA SER A 360 11.53 -5.36 28.78
C SER A 360 11.65 -6.80 29.33
N GLN A 361 11.65 -7.80 28.42
CA GLN A 361 11.79 -9.21 28.75
C GLN A 361 13.29 -9.59 28.85
N GLN A 362 13.57 -10.67 29.55
CA GLN A 362 14.94 -11.18 29.62
C GLN A 362 15.44 -11.63 28.23
N PRO A 363 16.75 -11.54 27.93
CA PRO A 363 17.31 -11.98 26.64
C PRO A 363 17.00 -13.45 26.29
N SER A 364 16.87 -14.32 27.28
CA SER A 364 16.46 -15.72 27.11
C SER A 364 15.06 -15.88 26.52
N PHE A 365 14.18 -14.90 26.70
CA PHE A 365 12.84 -14.92 26.12
C PHE A 365 12.86 -14.88 24.58
N GLY A 366 13.74 -14.09 23.99
CA GLY A 366 13.93 -14.05 22.53
C GLY A 366 14.37 -15.39 21.96
N GLN A 367 15.28 -16.10 22.66
CA GLN A 367 15.69 -17.45 22.26
C GLN A 367 14.53 -18.43 22.36
N THR A 368 13.82 -18.46 23.50
CA THR A 368 12.65 -19.33 23.69
C THR A 368 11.58 -19.08 22.65
N MET A 369 11.30 -17.79 22.31
CA MET A 369 10.35 -17.42 21.27
C MET A 369 10.79 -17.94 19.89
N THR A 370 12.08 -17.86 19.58
CA THR A 370 12.64 -18.42 18.34
C THR A 370 12.43 -19.93 18.26
N ASP A 371 12.78 -20.65 19.32
CA ASP A 371 12.67 -22.12 19.38
C ASP A 371 11.20 -22.55 19.24
N VAL A 372 10.28 -21.82 19.87
CA VAL A 372 8.83 -22.06 19.74
C VAL A 372 8.35 -21.83 18.30
N ILE A 373 8.74 -20.71 17.66
CA ILE A 373 8.33 -20.39 16.28
C ILE A 373 8.87 -21.45 15.33
N VAL A 374 10.19 -21.71 15.38
CA VAL A 374 10.84 -22.70 14.51
C VAL A 374 10.27 -24.09 14.77
N GLY A 375 10.12 -24.49 16.05
CA GLY A 375 9.54 -25.77 16.44
C GLY A 375 8.12 -25.97 15.93
N LYS A 376 7.25 -24.95 16.03
CA LYS A 376 5.88 -25.00 15.48
C LYS A 376 5.86 -25.10 13.97
N LEU A 377 6.70 -24.35 13.26
CA LEU A 377 6.75 -24.39 11.79
C LEU A 377 7.27 -25.73 11.29
N VAL A 378 8.34 -26.26 11.90
CA VAL A 378 8.95 -27.53 11.49
C VAL A 378 8.11 -28.73 11.97
N GLY A 379 7.72 -28.76 13.25
CA GLY A 379 6.88 -29.82 13.80
C GLY A 379 5.48 -29.84 13.16
N GLY A 380 4.98 -28.66 12.78
CA GLY A 380 3.77 -28.51 11.98
C GLY A 380 3.90 -29.00 10.53
N GLY A 381 5.12 -29.20 10.02
CA GLY A 381 5.38 -29.56 8.62
C GLY A 381 5.23 -28.38 7.65
N PHE A 382 5.13 -27.15 8.17
CA PHE A 382 4.98 -25.94 7.35
C PHE A 382 6.30 -25.40 6.81
N ALA A 383 7.41 -25.74 7.46
CA ALA A 383 8.76 -25.43 7.00
C ALA A 383 9.70 -26.61 7.29
N ARG A 384 10.83 -26.63 6.60
CA ARG A 384 11.97 -27.49 6.92
C ARG A 384 13.20 -26.63 7.13
N VAL A 385 14.14 -27.10 7.94
CA VAL A 385 15.43 -26.41 8.14
C VAL A 385 16.46 -27.03 7.22
N GLU A 386 17.08 -26.20 6.38
CA GLU A 386 18.18 -26.55 5.49
C GLU A 386 19.33 -25.56 5.71
N ASN A 387 20.44 -26.03 6.27
CA ASN A 387 21.63 -25.18 6.55
C ASN A 387 21.25 -23.90 7.32
N ASP A 388 20.55 -24.03 8.44
CA ASP A 388 20.06 -22.92 9.29
C ASP A 388 19.10 -21.94 8.59
N VAL A 389 18.49 -22.36 7.49
CA VAL A 389 17.45 -21.60 6.77
C VAL A 389 16.13 -22.38 6.85
N LEU A 390 15.08 -21.69 7.28
CA LEU A 390 13.70 -22.16 7.14
C LEU A 390 13.30 -22.07 5.67
N VAL A 391 12.97 -23.19 5.08
CA VAL A 391 12.50 -23.29 3.69
C VAL A 391 11.06 -23.80 3.69
N SER A 392 10.19 -23.10 2.98
CA SER A 392 8.80 -23.49 2.79
C SER A 392 8.38 -23.31 1.33
N THR A 393 7.70 -24.31 0.78
CA THR A 393 7.01 -24.20 -0.50
C THR A 393 5.53 -23.99 -0.22
N LEU A 394 5.03 -22.78 -0.53
CA LEU A 394 3.62 -22.44 -0.44
C LEU A 394 2.96 -22.68 -1.80
N GLU A 395 1.86 -23.41 -1.84
CA GLU A 395 1.11 -23.66 -3.06
C GLU A 395 -0.38 -23.33 -2.84
N VAL A 396 -0.95 -22.61 -3.81
CA VAL A 396 -2.40 -22.40 -3.91
C VAL A 396 -2.88 -23.19 -5.11
N LYS A 397 -3.81 -24.10 -4.91
CA LYS A 397 -4.43 -24.90 -5.97
C LYS A 397 -5.83 -25.32 -5.52
N ASP A 398 -6.79 -25.27 -6.43
CA ASP A 398 -8.20 -25.67 -6.19
C ASP A 398 -8.81 -24.95 -4.95
N GLY A 399 -8.42 -23.68 -4.73
CA GLY A 399 -8.86 -22.88 -3.60
C GLY A 399 -8.25 -23.28 -2.25
N LYS A 400 -7.27 -24.17 -2.23
CA LYS A 400 -6.56 -24.62 -1.02
C LYS A 400 -5.16 -24.03 -0.98
N LEU A 401 -4.74 -23.58 0.21
CA LEU A 401 -3.36 -23.19 0.48
C LEU A 401 -2.65 -24.35 1.20
N THR A 402 -1.50 -24.73 0.70
CA THR A 402 -0.64 -25.71 1.36
C THR A 402 0.75 -25.16 1.61
N ALA A 403 1.41 -25.61 2.67
CA ALA A 403 2.84 -25.42 2.88
C ALA A 403 3.51 -26.80 2.91
N ASN A 404 4.48 -27.00 2.04
CA ASN A 404 5.16 -28.30 1.85
C ASN A 404 4.17 -29.47 1.69
N GLY A 405 3.05 -29.23 0.97
CA GLY A 405 1.97 -30.22 0.76
C GLY A 405 0.98 -30.39 1.91
N LYS A 406 1.20 -29.73 3.07
CA LYS A 406 0.27 -29.74 4.20
C LYS A 406 -0.70 -28.58 4.10
N GLU A 407 -2.00 -28.86 4.18
CA GLU A 407 -3.04 -27.83 4.08
C GLU A 407 -2.95 -26.85 5.27
N ILE A 408 -2.92 -25.57 4.93
CA ILE A 408 -3.05 -24.47 5.90
C ILE A 408 -4.48 -23.96 5.77
N GLY A 409 -5.23 -23.93 6.88
CA GLY A 409 -6.53 -23.28 6.89
C GLY A 409 -6.37 -21.81 6.46
N LEU A 410 -6.91 -21.46 5.29
CA LEU A 410 -6.99 -20.07 4.91
C LEU A 410 -7.88 -19.36 5.95
N PRO A 411 -7.41 -18.26 6.56
CA PRO A 411 -8.35 -17.38 7.24
C PRO A 411 -9.43 -17.03 6.21
N LYS A 412 -10.71 -17.23 6.57
CA LYS A 412 -11.81 -16.85 5.69
C LYS A 412 -11.59 -15.39 5.31
N LEU A 413 -11.23 -15.14 4.04
CA LEU A 413 -11.16 -13.78 3.51
C LEU A 413 -12.60 -13.26 3.48
N THR A 414 -13.03 -12.67 4.56
CA THR A 414 -14.22 -11.83 4.56
C THR A 414 -13.91 -10.63 3.67
N PRO A 415 -14.78 -10.29 2.70
CA PRO A 415 -14.59 -9.11 1.87
C PRO A 415 -14.32 -7.91 2.78
N ALA A 416 -13.30 -7.13 2.47
CA ALA A 416 -13.01 -5.89 3.20
C ALA A 416 -14.22 -4.96 3.09
N GLY A 417 -15.03 -4.89 4.12
CA GLY A 417 -16.28 -4.11 4.18
C GLY A 417 -17.31 -4.63 5.18
N THR A 418 -17.18 -5.87 5.68
CA THR A 418 -18.17 -6.49 6.58
C THR A 418 -17.61 -6.95 7.92
N ALA A 419 -16.38 -6.57 8.28
CA ALA A 419 -15.92 -6.79 9.64
C ALA A 419 -16.65 -5.83 10.57
N PRO A 420 -17.32 -6.32 11.64
CA PRO A 420 -17.89 -5.44 12.65
C PRO A 420 -16.76 -4.60 13.25
N VAL A 421 -16.90 -3.28 13.21
CA VAL A 421 -15.96 -2.36 13.85
C VAL A 421 -16.16 -2.50 15.36
N SER A 422 -15.31 -3.27 16.01
CA SER A 422 -15.24 -3.31 17.47
C SER A 422 -14.35 -2.16 17.93
N THR A 423 -14.95 -1.15 18.55
CA THR A 423 -14.20 -0.06 19.19
C THR A 423 -14.02 -0.37 20.66
N GLN A 424 -12.80 -0.75 21.04
CA GLN A 424 -12.43 -0.90 22.45
C GLN A 424 -11.90 0.45 22.96
N ARG A 425 -12.60 1.06 23.90
CA ARG A 425 -12.15 2.27 24.60
C ARG A 425 -11.54 1.88 25.93
N SER A 426 -10.30 2.31 26.19
CA SER A 426 -9.62 2.05 27.46
C SER A 426 -9.07 3.36 28.01
N ASP A 427 -9.17 3.56 29.32
CA ASP A 427 -8.65 4.74 30.04
C ASP A 427 -7.17 4.61 30.40
N LEU A 428 -6.40 3.87 29.61
CA LEU A 428 -4.96 3.69 29.84
C LEU A 428 -4.18 4.99 29.62
N PRO A 429 -3.26 5.34 30.53
CA PRO A 429 -2.31 6.41 30.27
C PRO A 429 -1.40 6.06 29.09
N PRO A 430 -0.84 7.07 28.37
CA PRO A 430 -0.05 6.88 27.14
C PRO A 430 1.17 5.95 27.28
N THR A 431 1.67 5.73 28.49
CA THR A 431 2.84 4.92 28.80
C THR A 431 2.53 3.48 29.20
N ALA A 432 1.24 3.10 29.30
CA ALA A 432 0.86 1.77 29.73
C ALA A 432 0.78 0.78 28.54
N LEU A 433 1.26 -0.45 28.74
CA LEU A 433 1.05 -1.56 27.81
C LEU A 433 -0.39 -2.07 27.96
N ARG A 434 -1.10 -2.20 26.84
CA ARG A 434 -2.50 -2.69 26.84
C ARG A 434 -2.56 -4.16 27.22
N GLY A 435 -3.51 -4.51 28.09
CA GLY A 435 -3.90 -5.88 28.33
C GLY A 435 -4.60 -6.48 27.10
N ARG A 436 -4.54 -7.80 26.95
CA ARG A 436 -5.23 -8.52 25.87
C ARG A 436 -5.94 -9.77 26.41
N ARG A 437 -7.01 -10.17 25.75
CA ARG A 437 -7.70 -11.42 26.04
C ARG A 437 -6.79 -12.61 25.72
N ILE A 438 -6.78 -13.63 26.56
CA ILE A 438 -6.15 -14.91 26.27
C ILE A 438 -7.08 -15.64 25.30
N GLU A 439 -6.58 -15.97 24.11
CA GLU A 439 -7.32 -16.73 23.11
C GLU A 439 -7.77 -18.08 23.69
N ASP A 440 -8.96 -18.53 23.32
CA ASP A 440 -9.59 -19.77 23.78
C ASP A 440 -9.86 -19.86 25.29
N SER A 441 -9.69 -18.77 26.06
CA SER A 441 -10.01 -18.75 27.49
C SER A 441 -11.52 -18.79 27.78
N CYS A 442 -12.35 -18.40 26.79
CA CYS A 442 -13.80 -18.46 26.85
C CYS A 442 -14.42 -18.50 25.45
N THR A 443 -15.62 -19.07 25.32
CA THR A 443 -16.42 -19.07 24.09
C THR A 443 -17.56 -18.08 24.24
N LEU A 444 -17.65 -17.12 23.30
CA LEU A 444 -18.76 -16.18 23.27
C LEU A 444 -19.97 -16.81 22.54
N PRO A 445 -21.22 -16.52 22.99
CA PRO A 445 -22.41 -17.02 22.33
C PRO A 445 -22.57 -16.43 20.93
N ASP A 446 -23.17 -17.22 20.03
CA ASP A 446 -23.62 -16.73 18.74
C ASP A 446 -24.67 -15.62 18.91
N PHE A 447 -24.84 -14.80 17.87
CA PHE A 447 -25.93 -13.83 17.85
C PHE A 447 -27.29 -14.54 17.94
N PRO A 448 -28.34 -13.89 18.43
CA PRO A 448 -29.65 -14.49 18.55
C PRO A 448 -30.15 -15.11 17.23
N ASP A 449 -30.77 -16.29 17.30
CA ASP A 449 -31.25 -16.99 16.10
C ASP A 449 -32.21 -16.12 15.27
N GLU A 450 -32.98 -15.26 15.92
CA GLU A 450 -33.85 -14.30 15.25
C GLU A 450 -33.07 -13.28 14.42
N VAL A 451 -31.94 -12.82 14.93
CA VAL A 451 -31.01 -11.90 14.24
C VAL A 451 -30.36 -12.61 13.06
N LEU A 452 -29.94 -13.86 13.26
CA LEU A 452 -29.26 -14.66 12.24
C LEU A 452 -30.22 -15.09 11.11
N SER A 453 -31.43 -15.55 11.45
CA SER A 453 -32.41 -16.05 10.48
C SER A 453 -33.05 -14.95 9.63
N GLN A 454 -33.23 -13.75 10.20
CA GLN A 454 -33.78 -12.59 9.52
C GLN A 454 -32.74 -11.63 9.00
N ASP A 455 -31.44 -11.98 9.14
CA ASP A 455 -30.30 -11.17 8.75
C ASP A 455 -30.35 -9.71 9.23
N LYS A 456 -30.82 -9.51 10.46
CA LYS A 456 -30.96 -8.17 11.06
C LYS A 456 -29.64 -7.62 11.58
N PRO A 457 -29.45 -6.29 11.56
CA PRO A 457 -28.37 -5.66 12.29
C PRO A 457 -28.62 -5.73 13.81
N LEU A 458 -27.54 -5.79 14.58
CA LEU A 458 -27.55 -5.75 16.04
C LEU A 458 -26.41 -4.90 16.54
N ASN A 459 -26.65 -4.05 17.54
CA ASN A 459 -25.63 -3.29 18.25
C ASN A 459 -25.83 -3.48 19.76
N ALA A 460 -24.74 -3.66 20.48
CA ALA A 460 -24.74 -3.70 21.95
C ALA A 460 -23.37 -3.23 22.47
N ASP A 461 -23.37 -2.56 23.63
CA ASP A 461 -22.15 -2.16 24.29
C ASP A 461 -22.05 -2.83 25.65
N PHE A 462 -20.84 -3.30 25.98
CA PHE A 462 -20.50 -3.95 27.24
C PHE A 462 -19.36 -3.21 27.91
N ALA A 463 -19.35 -3.20 29.23
CA ALA A 463 -18.26 -2.66 30.03
C ALA A 463 -17.88 -3.64 31.14
N TRP A 464 -16.59 -3.74 31.45
CA TRP A 464 -16.06 -4.56 32.53
C TRP A 464 -14.74 -4.00 33.04
N ARG A 465 -14.27 -4.52 34.17
CA ARG A 465 -12.95 -4.26 34.67
C ARG A 465 -12.11 -5.53 34.57
N VAL A 466 -10.87 -5.41 34.13
CA VAL A 466 -9.85 -6.45 34.23
C VAL A 466 -9.01 -6.11 35.47
N ASP A 467 -8.89 -7.04 36.42
CA ASP A 467 -8.05 -6.86 37.58
C ASP A 467 -6.55 -7.09 37.26
N GLU A 468 -5.70 -6.91 38.26
CA GLU A 468 -4.24 -7.08 38.16
C GLU A 468 -3.82 -8.54 37.89
N GLN A 469 -4.72 -9.50 38.13
CA GLN A 469 -4.54 -10.92 37.87
C GLN A 469 -5.11 -11.37 36.53
N GLY A 470 -5.68 -10.45 35.76
CA GLY A 470 -6.27 -10.71 34.44
C GLY A 470 -7.69 -11.32 34.51
N LYS A 471 -8.36 -11.25 35.65
CA LYS A 471 -9.75 -11.68 35.85
C LYS A 471 -10.70 -10.55 35.48
N MET A 472 -11.81 -10.89 34.82
CA MET A 472 -12.86 -9.93 34.52
C MET A 472 -13.82 -9.75 35.70
N GLU A 473 -14.12 -8.50 36.03
CA GLU A 473 -15.02 -8.10 37.09
C GLU A 473 -16.04 -7.08 36.58
N ASN A 474 -17.21 -7.05 37.24
CA ASN A 474 -18.26 -6.06 36.97
C ASN A 474 -18.68 -5.98 35.49
N VAL A 475 -18.80 -7.14 34.83
CA VAL A 475 -19.29 -7.21 33.45
C VAL A 475 -20.74 -6.75 33.41
N ARG A 476 -21.03 -5.75 32.59
CA ARG A 476 -22.38 -5.19 32.44
C ARG A 476 -22.64 -4.74 31.02
N VAL A 477 -23.90 -4.74 30.63
CA VAL A 477 -24.37 -4.10 29.39
C VAL A 477 -24.50 -2.60 29.65
N THR A 478 -23.94 -1.78 28.76
CA THR A 478 -24.08 -0.31 28.79
C THR A 478 -25.08 0.18 27.74
N THR A 479 -25.17 -0.54 26.61
CA THR A 479 -26.24 -0.36 25.60
C THR A 479 -26.83 -1.73 25.29
N PRO A 480 -28.10 -2.00 25.65
CA PRO A 480 -28.74 -3.29 25.39
C PRO A 480 -28.88 -3.60 23.89
N SER A 481 -28.72 -4.87 23.53
CA SER A 481 -28.88 -5.36 22.15
C SER A 481 -30.34 -5.36 21.66
N GLY A 482 -31.31 -5.25 22.55
CA GLY A 482 -32.72 -5.55 22.31
C GLY A 482 -33.10 -7.02 22.52
N TYR A 483 -32.13 -7.89 22.82
CA TYR A 483 -32.29 -9.33 23.10
C TYR A 483 -31.79 -9.68 24.50
N PRO A 484 -32.60 -9.50 25.57
CA PRO A 484 -32.13 -9.61 26.96
C PRO A 484 -31.48 -10.97 27.31
N GLY A 485 -32.01 -12.07 26.71
CA GLY A 485 -31.42 -13.41 26.91
C GLY A 485 -30.04 -13.55 26.35
N TRP A 486 -29.75 -12.92 25.21
CA TRP A 486 -28.44 -12.89 24.61
C TRP A 486 -27.49 -11.98 25.40
N ASP A 487 -27.95 -10.81 25.83
CA ASP A 487 -27.17 -9.89 26.66
C ASP A 487 -26.70 -10.60 27.94
N GLN A 488 -27.57 -11.35 28.59
CA GLN A 488 -27.24 -12.11 29.80
C GLN A 488 -26.24 -13.25 29.54
N SER A 489 -26.40 -13.94 28.39
CA SER A 489 -25.46 -14.97 27.97
C SER A 489 -24.06 -14.39 27.66
N MET A 490 -24.01 -13.21 27.07
CA MET A 490 -22.76 -12.48 26.84
C MET A 490 -22.09 -12.08 28.15
N ILE A 491 -22.83 -11.55 29.12
CA ILE A 491 -22.29 -11.23 30.45
C ILE A 491 -21.67 -12.47 31.11
N GLY A 492 -22.38 -13.60 31.08
CA GLY A 492 -21.90 -14.87 31.64
C GLY A 492 -20.64 -15.39 30.94
N ALA A 493 -20.60 -15.35 29.61
CA ALA A 493 -19.44 -15.79 28.82
C ALA A 493 -18.23 -14.88 29.04
N LEU A 494 -18.43 -13.56 28.99
CA LEU A 494 -17.36 -12.59 29.25
C LEU A 494 -16.77 -12.75 30.65
N GLY A 495 -17.58 -13.00 31.68
CA GLY A 495 -17.09 -13.21 33.04
C GLY A 495 -16.18 -14.43 33.21
N GLN A 496 -16.18 -15.36 32.25
CA GLN A 496 -15.30 -16.54 32.24
C GLN A 496 -13.99 -16.31 31.47
N CYS A 497 -13.90 -15.25 30.66
CA CYS A 497 -12.71 -14.94 29.91
C CYS A 497 -11.53 -14.56 30.80
N ARG A 498 -10.31 -14.83 30.33
CA ARG A 498 -9.07 -14.44 31.01
C ARG A 498 -8.32 -13.43 30.13
N TYR A 499 -7.67 -12.50 30.80
CA TYR A 499 -6.87 -11.46 30.16
C TYR A 499 -5.42 -11.51 30.67
N ILE A 500 -4.50 -11.13 29.83
CA ILE A 500 -3.19 -10.67 30.27
C ILE A 500 -3.41 -9.25 30.75
N PRO A 501 -3.15 -8.90 32.02
CA PRO A 501 -3.42 -7.58 32.54
C PRO A 501 -2.59 -6.51 31.83
N ALA A 502 -3.08 -5.29 31.84
CA ALA A 502 -2.29 -4.15 31.37
C ALA A 502 -1.11 -3.91 32.32
N LEU A 503 0.00 -3.39 31.77
CA LEU A 503 1.20 -3.10 32.57
C LEU A 503 1.48 -1.59 32.53
N GLN A 504 1.73 -1.01 33.70
CA GLN A 504 2.28 0.34 33.84
C GLN A 504 3.59 0.25 34.60
N ASP A 505 4.68 0.74 34.02
CA ASP A 505 6.04 0.64 34.56
C ASP A 505 6.43 -0.79 34.97
N GLY A 506 6.01 -1.77 34.14
CA GLY A 506 6.26 -3.20 34.36
C GLY A 506 5.41 -3.86 35.44
N LYS A 507 4.47 -3.15 36.09
CA LYS A 507 3.56 -3.69 37.09
C LYS A 507 2.16 -3.88 36.50
N PRO A 508 1.49 -5.03 36.79
CA PRO A 508 0.09 -5.22 36.42
C PRO A 508 -0.80 -4.14 37.02
N ILE A 509 -1.72 -3.62 36.22
CA ILE A 509 -2.72 -2.64 36.65
C ILE A 509 -4.13 -3.10 36.27
N GLY A 510 -5.10 -2.75 37.11
CA GLY A 510 -6.51 -2.93 36.74
C GLY A 510 -6.94 -1.93 35.66
N LEU A 511 -7.77 -2.40 34.73
CA LEU A 511 -8.20 -1.62 33.54
C LEU A 511 -9.71 -1.70 33.39
N GLN A 512 -10.36 -0.55 33.15
CA GLN A 512 -11.73 -0.47 32.64
C GLN A 512 -11.72 -0.67 31.14
N VAL A 513 -12.58 -1.56 30.65
CA VAL A 513 -12.74 -1.87 29.22
C VAL A 513 -14.18 -1.63 28.82
N ASP A 514 -14.39 -0.84 27.77
CA ASP A 514 -15.66 -0.66 27.09
C ASP A 514 -15.56 -1.30 25.69
N TRP A 515 -16.54 -2.12 25.33
CA TRP A 515 -16.55 -2.88 24.08
C TRP A 515 -17.88 -2.78 23.40
N SER A 516 -17.85 -2.34 22.13
CA SER A 516 -19.02 -2.26 21.28
C SER A 516 -19.07 -3.47 20.33
N VAL A 517 -20.18 -4.19 20.34
CA VAL A 517 -20.49 -5.29 19.45
C VAL A 517 -21.47 -4.81 18.41
N ALA A 518 -21.11 -4.91 17.14
CA ALA A 518 -21.99 -4.57 16.03
C ALA A 518 -22.05 -5.73 15.04
N ARG A 519 -23.24 -6.10 14.60
CA ARG A 519 -23.48 -6.99 13.46
C ARG A 519 -24.26 -6.24 12.39
N SER A 520 -23.74 -6.21 11.15
CA SER A 520 -24.49 -5.77 9.97
C SER A 520 -25.20 -6.95 9.30
N ALA A 521 -26.16 -6.67 8.45
CA ALA A 521 -26.78 -7.70 7.58
C ALA A 521 -25.68 -8.43 6.78
N GLY A 522 -25.75 -9.77 6.70
CA GLY A 522 -24.69 -10.61 6.11
C GLY A 522 -23.45 -10.83 6.99
N GLY A 523 -23.44 -10.33 8.22
CA GLY A 523 -22.32 -10.42 9.16
C GLY A 523 -22.14 -11.81 9.78
N PRO A 524 -21.04 -12.02 10.56
CA PRO A 524 -20.71 -13.32 11.18
C PRO A 524 -21.78 -13.79 12.16
N ARG A 525 -21.76 -15.11 12.47
CA ARG A 525 -22.71 -15.72 13.42
C ARG A 525 -22.39 -15.39 14.88
N SER A 526 -21.14 -15.16 15.20
CA SER A 526 -20.68 -14.88 16.56
C SER A 526 -19.97 -13.53 16.65
N PRO A 527 -20.07 -12.82 17.78
CA PRO A 527 -19.24 -11.65 18.03
C PRO A 527 -17.77 -12.06 18.12
N VAL A 528 -16.92 -11.38 17.37
CA VAL A 528 -15.46 -11.59 17.45
C VAL A 528 -14.88 -10.48 18.31
N PRO A 529 -14.37 -10.80 19.50
CA PRO A 529 -13.67 -9.79 20.29
C PRO A 529 -12.38 -9.41 19.58
N SER A 530 -12.14 -8.11 19.45
CA SER A 530 -10.83 -7.63 18.99
C SER A 530 -9.75 -8.00 20.00
N PRO A 531 -8.57 -8.40 19.52
CA PRO A 531 -7.42 -8.71 20.37
C PRO A 531 -6.94 -7.50 21.16
#